data_3b261e9bb9afe171e06b72fb4b203929
#
_entry.id   3b261e9bb9afe171e06b72fb4b203929
#
_cell.length_a   1.000
_cell.length_b   1.000
_cell.length_c   1.000
_cell.angle_alpha   90.00
_cell.angle_beta   90.00
_cell.angle_gamma   90.00
#
_symmetry.space_group_name_H-M   'P 1'
#
loop_
_entity.id
_entity.type
_entity.pdbx_description
1 polymer ?
#
loop_
_entity_poly.entity_id
_entity_poly.type
_entity_poly.pdbx_seq_one_letter_code
_entity_poly.pdbx_strand_id
1 'polypeptide(L)'
;DYAARIDFERDAVFGVSGDDLCLLGVAHLARAAGHAELGISVLEQARGRGLGGALLARAHLRARNWGVRALFMHCLAENAAMMYLARKQGMAIVTEAGETDAWLGLPPADAGSHFGEVFEQRVALFAHALKQGRAGLVREK
;
A
#
# COMPACT_ATOMS: atom_id res chain seq x y z
N ASP A 1 -19.34 -6.62 5.64
CA ASP A 1 -18.71 -5.88 4.56
C ASP A 1 -17.29 -5.45 4.96
N TYR A 2 -16.34 -5.63 4.05
CA TYR A 2 -14.94 -5.28 4.27
C TYR A 2 -14.76 -3.79 4.61
N ALA A 3 -15.40 -2.91 3.84
CA ALA A 3 -15.27 -1.46 4.06
C ALA A 3 -15.78 -1.02 5.44
N ALA A 4 -16.83 -1.68 5.95
CA ALA A 4 -17.38 -1.38 7.27
C ALA A 4 -16.47 -1.82 8.42
N ARG A 5 -15.48 -2.67 8.14
CA ARG A 5 -14.52 -3.15 9.15
C ARG A 5 -13.28 -2.27 9.27
N ILE A 6 -13.12 -1.30 8.37
CA ILE A 6 -11.97 -0.41 8.40
C ILE A 6 -12.14 0.58 9.55
N ASP A 7 -11.18 0.61 10.42
CA ASP A 7 -11.11 1.56 11.54
C ASP A 7 -10.04 2.61 11.21
N PHE A 8 -10.49 3.76 10.72
CA PHE A 8 -9.60 4.83 10.26
C PHE A 8 -8.77 5.50 11.38
N GLU A 9 -9.09 5.23 12.64
CA GLU A 9 -8.24 5.68 13.75
C GLU A 9 -7.01 4.77 13.91
N ARG A 10 -7.18 3.49 13.59
CA ARG A 10 -6.16 2.46 13.72
C ARG A 10 -5.51 2.11 12.39
N ASP A 11 -6.28 2.12 11.32
CA ASP A 11 -5.88 1.63 10.01
C ASP A 11 -5.50 2.79 9.08
N ALA A 12 -4.75 2.49 8.03
CA ALA A 12 -4.44 3.42 6.95
C ALA A 12 -4.84 2.81 5.61
N VAL A 13 -5.36 3.63 4.72
CA VAL A 13 -5.72 3.21 3.37
C VAL A 13 -5.04 4.14 2.38
N PHE A 14 -4.33 3.57 1.42
CA PHE A 14 -3.63 4.30 0.36
C PHE A 14 -4.20 3.90 -0.99
N GLY A 15 -4.51 4.88 -1.83
CA GLY A 15 -5.03 4.62 -3.16
C GLY A 15 -4.13 5.22 -4.23
N VAL A 16 -4.10 4.59 -5.41
CA VAL A 16 -3.46 5.13 -6.61
C VAL A 16 -4.52 5.27 -7.68
N SER A 17 -4.65 6.47 -8.23
CA SER A 17 -5.64 6.77 -9.28
C SER A 17 -4.96 7.07 -10.61
N GLY A 18 -5.65 6.71 -11.70
CA GLY A 18 -5.25 7.09 -13.05
C GLY A 18 -5.60 8.53 -13.39
N ASP A 19 -5.31 8.95 -14.61
CA ASP A 19 -5.57 10.32 -15.08
C ASP A 19 -7.06 10.67 -15.15
N ASP A 20 -7.92 9.66 -15.22
CA ASP A 20 -9.37 9.79 -15.18
C ASP A 20 -9.94 9.77 -13.76
N LEU A 21 -9.09 9.79 -12.75
CA LEU A 21 -9.42 9.67 -11.32
C LEU A 21 -10.03 8.32 -10.93
N CYS A 22 -10.03 7.33 -11.82
CA CYS A 22 -10.40 5.97 -11.48
C CYS A 22 -9.35 5.33 -10.58
N LEU A 23 -9.79 4.66 -9.53
CA LEU A 23 -8.90 3.98 -8.61
C LEU A 23 -8.27 2.76 -9.30
N LEU A 24 -6.95 2.73 -9.42
CA LEU A 24 -6.20 1.64 -10.06
C LEU A 24 -5.69 0.61 -9.06
N GLY A 25 -5.45 1.02 -7.85
CA GLY A 25 -4.96 0.14 -6.81
C GLY A 25 -5.17 0.72 -5.42
N VAL A 26 -5.20 -0.15 -4.43
CA VAL A 26 -5.40 0.24 -3.03
C VAL A 26 -4.58 -0.64 -2.12
N ALA A 27 -4.04 -0.06 -1.06
CA ALA A 27 -3.43 -0.79 0.04
C ALA A 27 -4.18 -0.45 1.32
N HIS A 28 -4.49 -1.46 2.10
CA HIS A 28 -5.08 -1.32 3.42
C HIS A 28 -4.07 -1.84 4.44
N LEU A 29 -3.69 -1.01 5.38
CA LEU A 29 -2.75 -1.33 6.44
C LEU A 29 -3.48 -1.28 7.78
N ALA A 30 -3.65 -2.44 8.40
CA ALA A 30 -4.34 -2.58 9.68
C ALA A 30 -3.32 -2.74 10.80
N ARG A 31 -3.36 -1.85 11.78
CA ARG A 31 -2.45 -1.90 12.92
C ARG A 31 -2.97 -2.86 13.99
N ALA A 32 -2.10 -3.78 14.41
CA ALA A 32 -2.35 -4.69 15.51
C ALA A 32 -1.25 -4.51 16.57
N ALA A 33 -1.33 -5.29 17.65
CA ALA A 33 -0.33 -5.21 18.71
C ALA A 33 1.04 -5.70 18.21
N GLY A 34 1.98 -4.79 18.06
CA GLY A 34 3.36 -5.09 17.66
C GLY A 34 3.59 -5.31 16.17
N HIS A 35 2.55 -5.41 15.36
CA HIS A 35 2.69 -5.59 13.90
C HIS A 35 1.59 -4.85 13.13
N ALA A 36 1.72 -4.79 11.83
CA ALA A 36 0.70 -4.30 10.92
C ALA A 36 0.44 -5.33 9.84
N GLU A 37 -0.83 -5.47 9.46
CA GLU A 37 -1.25 -6.38 8.39
C GLU A 37 -1.58 -5.58 7.13
N LEU A 38 -1.05 -6.01 6.00
CA LEU A 38 -1.18 -5.33 4.73
C LEU A 38 -1.96 -6.15 3.72
N GLY A 39 -2.98 -5.53 3.13
CA GLY A 39 -3.66 -6.03 1.94
C GLY A 39 -3.44 -5.08 0.78
N ILE A 40 -3.10 -5.59 -0.38
CA ILE A 40 -2.92 -4.82 -1.61
C ILE A 40 -3.80 -5.40 -2.71
N SER A 41 -4.47 -4.52 -3.44
CA SER A 41 -5.25 -4.88 -4.63
C SER A 41 -4.94 -3.91 -5.74
N VAL A 42 -4.64 -4.42 -6.93
CA VAL A 42 -4.40 -3.64 -8.14
C VAL A 42 -5.29 -4.18 -9.23
N LEU A 43 -6.01 -3.29 -9.92
CA LEU A 43 -6.86 -3.69 -11.05
C LEU A 43 -6.02 -4.42 -12.10
N GLU A 44 -6.59 -5.46 -12.71
CA GLU A 44 -5.89 -6.29 -13.68
C GLU A 44 -5.27 -5.47 -14.83
N GLN A 45 -6.03 -4.53 -15.38
CA GLN A 45 -5.57 -3.66 -16.47
C GLN A 45 -4.46 -2.68 -16.05
N ALA A 46 -4.25 -2.50 -14.75
CA ALA A 46 -3.22 -1.60 -14.21
C ALA A 46 -1.97 -2.34 -13.72
N ARG A 47 -1.96 -3.66 -13.79
CA ARG A 47 -0.82 -4.47 -13.36
C ARG A 47 0.37 -4.30 -14.29
N GLY A 48 1.57 -4.61 -13.79
CA GLY A 48 2.80 -4.49 -14.56
C GLY A 48 3.37 -3.08 -14.65
N ARG A 49 2.81 -2.12 -13.93
CA ARG A 49 3.24 -0.70 -13.91
C ARG A 49 3.98 -0.30 -12.64
N GLY A 50 4.24 -1.25 -11.74
CA GLY A 50 4.91 -0.95 -10.47
C GLY A 50 4.01 -0.39 -9.38
N LEU A 51 2.68 -0.38 -9.55
CA LEU A 51 1.75 0.18 -8.57
C LEU A 51 1.75 -0.61 -7.26
N GLY A 52 1.78 -1.94 -7.34
CA GLY A 52 1.85 -2.79 -6.15
C GLY A 52 3.09 -2.52 -5.32
N GLY A 53 4.25 -2.36 -5.97
CA GLY A 53 5.51 -2.01 -5.31
C GLY A 53 5.47 -0.64 -4.64
N ALA A 54 4.88 0.34 -5.31
CA ALA A 54 4.71 1.69 -4.76
C ALA A 54 3.79 1.69 -3.53
N LEU A 55 2.69 0.95 -3.59
CA LEU A 55 1.76 0.79 -2.47
C LEU A 55 2.42 0.09 -1.29
N LEU A 56 3.19 -0.97 -1.56
CA LEU A 56 3.93 -1.69 -0.53
C LEU A 56 4.98 -0.79 0.15
N ALA A 57 5.73 -0.02 -0.63
CA ALA A 57 6.73 0.91 -0.10
C ALA A 57 6.08 1.97 0.80
N ARG A 58 4.92 2.49 0.40
CA ARG A 58 4.15 3.45 1.19
C ARG A 58 3.68 2.86 2.51
N ALA A 59 3.14 1.65 2.46
CA ALA A 59 2.67 0.95 3.65
C ALA A 59 3.82 0.62 4.60
N HIS A 60 4.97 0.20 4.06
CA HIS A 60 6.18 -0.06 4.84
C HIS A 60 6.61 1.19 5.63
N LEU A 61 6.65 2.34 4.96
CA LEU A 61 7.05 3.60 5.59
C LEU A 61 6.06 4.01 6.70
N ARG A 62 4.76 3.89 6.46
CA ARG A 62 3.74 4.19 7.46
C ARG A 62 3.85 3.24 8.66
N ALA A 63 4.04 1.95 8.42
CA ALA A 63 4.19 0.95 9.48
C ALA A 63 5.41 1.27 10.38
N ARG A 64 6.54 1.67 9.78
CA ARG A 64 7.70 2.12 10.55
C ARG A 64 7.36 3.33 11.41
N ASN A 65 6.67 4.31 10.85
CA ASN A 65 6.30 5.53 11.57
C ASN A 65 5.31 5.28 12.70
N TRP A 66 4.49 4.22 12.58
CA TRP A 66 3.64 3.77 13.68
C TRP A 66 4.42 3.12 14.83
N GLY A 67 5.67 2.74 14.58
CA GLY A 67 6.51 2.08 15.57
C GLY A 67 6.22 0.59 15.73
N VAL A 68 5.46 -0.02 14.81
CA VAL A 68 5.27 -1.48 14.83
C VAL A 68 6.54 -2.18 14.40
N ARG A 69 6.76 -3.41 14.89
CA ARG A 69 8.02 -4.14 14.71
C ARG A 69 8.03 -5.03 13.47
N ALA A 70 6.88 -5.34 12.91
CA ALA A 70 6.77 -6.21 11.77
C ALA A 70 5.62 -5.81 10.85
N LEU A 71 5.83 -6.01 9.55
CA LEU A 71 4.81 -5.89 8.52
C LEU A 71 4.48 -7.30 8.04
N PHE A 72 3.19 -7.63 8.03
CA PHE A 72 2.68 -8.94 7.68
C PHE A 72 1.77 -8.85 6.47
N MET A 73 1.89 -9.81 5.55
CA MET A 73 1.05 -9.88 4.37
C MET A 73 0.65 -11.33 4.11
N HIS A 74 -0.63 -11.55 3.86
CA HIS A 74 -1.16 -12.86 3.53
C HIS A 74 -1.60 -12.86 2.07
N CYS A 75 -1.23 -13.90 1.32
CA CYS A 75 -1.63 -14.05 -0.07
C CYS A 75 -1.73 -15.53 -0.45
N LEU A 76 -2.39 -15.79 -1.56
CA LEU A 76 -2.40 -17.15 -2.12
C LEU A 76 -1.06 -17.43 -2.80
N ALA A 77 -0.57 -18.66 -2.68
CA ALA A 77 0.70 -19.07 -3.29
C ALA A 77 0.70 -18.93 -4.82
N GLU A 78 -0.48 -19.03 -5.43
CA GLU A 78 -0.67 -18.85 -6.87
C GLU A 78 -0.62 -17.40 -7.32
N ASN A 79 -0.68 -16.44 -6.39
CA ASN A 79 -0.57 -15.02 -6.70
C ASN A 79 0.91 -14.65 -6.93
N ALA A 80 1.40 -14.92 -8.14
CA ALA A 80 2.82 -14.72 -8.49
C ALA A 80 3.27 -13.27 -8.33
N ALA A 81 2.38 -12.30 -8.63
CA ALA A 81 2.70 -10.89 -8.52
C ALA A 81 2.98 -10.49 -7.07
N MET A 82 2.15 -10.93 -6.12
CA MET A 82 2.35 -10.64 -4.70
C MET A 82 3.58 -11.37 -4.15
N MET A 83 3.81 -12.59 -4.58
CA MET A 83 5.02 -13.35 -4.20
C MET A 83 6.29 -12.64 -4.69
N TYR A 84 6.27 -12.12 -5.90
CA TYR A 84 7.39 -11.34 -6.46
C TYR A 84 7.64 -10.07 -5.62
N LEU A 85 6.59 -9.33 -5.30
CA LEU A 85 6.71 -8.12 -4.47
C LEU A 85 7.29 -8.45 -3.09
N ALA A 86 6.81 -9.51 -2.45
CA ALA A 86 7.30 -9.92 -1.15
C ALA A 86 8.80 -10.24 -1.19
N ARG A 87 9.24 -11.00 -2.19
CA ARG A 87 10.65 -11.35 -2.36
C ARG A 87 11.51 -10.13 -2.63
N LYS A 88 11.04 -9.23 -3.47
CA LYS A 88 11.75 -8.01 -3.82
C LYS A 88 11.98 -7.11 -2.61
N GLN A 89 11.04 -7.10 -1.67
CA GLN A 89 11.15 -6.34 -0.43
C GLN A 89 11.96 -7.08 0.67
N GLY A 90 12.44 -8.28 0.39
CA GLY A 90 13.20 -9.06 1.36
C GLY A 90 12.34 -9.67 2.47
N MET A 91 11.06 -9.88 2.23
CA MET A 91 10.17 -10.48 3.21
C MET A 91 10.48 -11.97 3.38
N ALA A 92 10.39 -12.47 4.60
CA ALA A 92 10.41 -13.88 4.87
C ALA A 92 9.08 -14.51 4.44
N ILE A 93 9.14 -15.61 3.72
CA ILE A 93 7.96 -16.23 3.11
C ILE A 93 7.81 -17.65 3.62
N VAL A 94 6.61 -18.00 4.11
CA VAL A 94 6.23 -19.34 4.51
C VAL A 94 4.99 -19.75 3.74
N THR A 95 5.08 -20.85 2.99
CA THR A 95 3.95 -21.36 2.19
C THR A 95 3.49 -22.68 2.81
N GLU A 96 2.19 -22.79 3.08
CA GLU A 96 1.57 -23.97 3.63
C GLU A 96 0.16 -24.12 3.09
N ALA A 97 -0.17 -25.31 2.59
CA ALA A 97 -1.51 -25.64 2.08
C ALA A 97 -2.04 -24.66 1.01
N GLY A 98 -1.15 -24.15 0.14
CA GLY A 98 -1.52 -23.21 -0.93
C GLY A 98 -1.66 -21.77 -0.48
N GLU A 99 -1.48 -21.49 0.80
CA GLU A 99 -1.48 -20.15 1.35
C GLU A 99 -0.06 -19.71 1.67
N THR A 100 0.20 -18.42 1.58
CA THR A 100 1.52 -17.86 1.83
C THR A 100 1.41 -16.70 2.80
N ASP A 101 2.23 -16.76 3.82
CA ASP A 101 2.45 -15.66 4.75
C ASP A 101 3.81 -15.06 4.48
N ALA A 102 3.85 -13.75 4.31
CA ALA A 102 5.08 -13.00 4.15
C ALA A 102 5.19 -11.97 5.26
N TRP A 103 6.37 -11.81 5.83
CA TRP A 103 6.56 -10.83 6.89
C TRP A 103 7.96 -10.23 6.85
N LEU A 104 8.06 -9.02 7.34
CA LEU A 104 9.27 -8.22 7.34
C LEU A 104 9.44 -7.56 8.70
N GLY A 105 10.59 -7.77 9.33
CA GLY A 105 10.97 -7.01 10.52
C GLY A 105 11.24 -5.56 10.15
N LEU A 106 10.70 -4.63 10.92
CA LEU A 106 10.82 -3.20 10.64
C LEU A 106 11.82 -2.57 11.61
N PRO A 107 12.78 -1.76 11.10
CA PRO A 107 13.63 -0.96 11.96
C PRO A 107 12.80 0.14 12.65
N PRO A 108 13.26 0.70 13.77
CA PRO A 108 12.58 1.81 14.41
C PRO A 108 12.42 3.00 13.48
N ALA A 109 11.34 3.76 13.67
CA ALA A 109 11.13 5.00 12.95
C ALA A 109 12.25 6.00 13.25
N ASP A 110 12.62 6.80 12.26
CA ASP A 110 13.61 7.85 12.41
C ASP A 110 13.12 9.13 11.69
N ALA A 111 13.91 10.19 11.79
CA ALA A 111 13.57 11.46 11.14
C ALA A 111 13.43 11.31 9.63
N GLY A 112 14.26 10.47 9.02
CA GLY A 112 14.19 10.21 7.58
C GLY A 112 12.90 9.54 7.15
N SER A 113 12.41 8.54 7.91
CA SER A 113 11.16 7.84 7.58
C SER A 113 9.95 8.77 7.72
N HIS A 114 9.90 9.62 8.75
CA HIS A 114 8.84 10.60 8.93
C HIS A 114 8.86 11.67 7.83
N PHE A 115 10.02 12.20 7.53
CA PHE A 115 10.19 13.19 6.47
C PHE A 115 9.78 12.63 5.11
N GLY A 116 10.20 11.42 4.79
CA GLY A 116 9.86 10.75 3.54
C GLY A 116 8.36 10.57 3.37
N GLU A 117 7.65 10.16 4.42
CA GLU A 117 6.20 10.01 4.39
C GLU A 117 5.49 11.35 4.14
N VAL A 118 5.89 12.41 4.83
CA VAL A 118 5.31 13.76 4.64
C VAL A 118 5.54 14.24 3.21
N PHE A 119 6.74 14.05 2.68
CA PHE A 119 7.06 14.44 1.30
C PHE A 119 6.21 13.69 0.29
N GLU A 120 6.09 12.37 0.43
CA GLU A 120 5.25 11.55 -0.47
C GLU A 120 3.79 11.95 -0.43
N GLN A 121 3.25 12.24 0.75
CA GLN A 121 1.88 12.72 0.91
C GLN A 121 1.64 14.03 0.16
N ARG A 122 2.56 14.97 0.27
CA ARG A 122 2.45 16.27 -0.43
C ARG A 122 2.52 16.11 -1.95
N VAL A 123 3.41 15.28 -2.44
CA VAL A 123 3.51 14.99 -3.87
C VAL A 123 2.23 14.34 -4.38
N ALA A 124 1.67 13.38 -3.65
CA ALA A 124 0.44 12.70 -4.00
C ALA A 124 -0.76 13.68 -4.06
N LEU A 125 -0.88 14.58 -3.08
CA LEU A 125 -1.93 15.60 -3.05
C LEU A 125 -1.82 16.55 -4.24
N PHE A 126 -0.63 16.99 -4.57
CA PHE A 126 -0.38 17.86 -5.72
C PHE A 126 -0.76 17.18 -7.04
N ALA A 127 -0.33 15.93 -7.24
CA ALA A 127 -0.67 15.14 -8.42
C ALA A 127 -2.19 14.93 -8.54
N HIS A 128 -2.86 14.66 -7.42
CA HIS A 128 -4.32 14.49 -7.39
C HIS A 128 -5.04 15.78 -7.78
N ALA A 129 -4.60 16.93 -7.27
CA ALA A 129 -5.16 18.23 -7.60
C ALA A 129 -5.02 18.54 -9.10
N LEU A 130 -3.87 18.22 -9.71
CA LEU A 130 -3.66 18.38 -11.16
C LEU A 130 -4.62 17.49 -11.96
N LYS A 131 -4.82 16.23 -11.55
CA LYS A 131 -5.74 15.30 -12.21
C LYS A 131 -7.18 15.78 -12.12
N GLN A 132 -7.60 16.31 -10.98
CA GLN A 132 -8.93 16.90 -10.81
C GLN A 132 -9.13 18.11 -11.73
N GLY A 133 -8.13 18.98 -11.85
CA GLY A 133 -8.18 20.11 -12.76
C GLY A 133 -8.36 19.68 -14.22
N ARG A 134 -7.64 18.64 -14.65
CA ARG A 134 -7.78 18.09 -16.01
C ARG A 134 -9.17 17.49 -16.24
N ALA A 135 -9.68 16.74 -15.28
CA ALA A 135 -11.01 16.14 -15.37
C ALA A 135 -12.11 17.21 -15.45
N GLY A 136 -11.97 18.28 -14.69
CA GLY A 136 -12.86 19.44 -14.75
C GLY A 136 -12.88 20.09 -16.14
N LEU A 137 -11.71 20.33 -16.73
CA LEU A 137 -11.59 20.91 -18.07
C LEU A 137 -12.22 20.05 -19.15
N VAL A 138 -12.11 18.73 -19.04
CA VAL A 138 -12.71 17.77 -19.99
C VAL A 138 -14.23 17.76 -19.88
N ARG A 139 -14.77 17.94 -18.67
CA ARG A 139 -16.23 17.95 -18.45
C ARG A 139 -16.91 19.20 -18.98
N GLU A 140 -16.22 20.31 -19.06
CA GLU A 140 -16.76 21.56 -19.57
C GLU A 140 -16.88 21.59 -21.10
N LYS A 141 -16.34 20.60 -21.77
CA LYS A 141 -16.47 20.44 -23.23
C LYS A 141 -17.64 19.54 -23.59
#